data_ef6af0d366635773710474e1166baf12
#
_entry.id   ef6af0d366635773710474e1166baf12
#
_cell.length_a   1.000
_cell.length_b   1.000
_cell.length_c   1.000
_cell.angle_alpha   90.00
_cell.angle_beta   90.00
_cell.angle_gamma   90.00
#
_symmetry.space_group_name_H-M   'P 1'
#
loop_
_entity.id
_entity.type
_entity.pdbx_description
1 polymer ?
#
loop_
_entity_poly.entity_id
_entity_poly.type
_entity_poly.pdbx_seq_one_letter_code
_entity_poly.pdbx_strand_id
1 'polypeptide(L)'
;MLWAIGFIFLFTLGGVTGVVLANAGVDTALHDTYYVVAHFHYVLSLGAVFAIFAGFYYWFGKMSGYEYSEWLGQLHFWLTFIGVNLIFFPQHFLGLAGMPRRYADYPDAFAGWNYVSSIGSYIAVGGLLIFFINLIYSFSKKKTAAMNPWGEGATTLEWTVPSPPNFHTFEEL
;
A
#
# COMPACT_ATOMS: atom_id res chain seq x y z
N MET A 1 5.23 -3.69 -10.70
CA MET A 1 6.00 -4.75 -9.99
C MET A 1 6.30 -4.41 -8.53
N LEU A 2 6.88 -3.24 -8.19
CA LEU A 2 7.21 -2.88 -6.79
C LEU A 2 6.02 -3.04 -5.83
N TRP A 3 4.86 -2.50 -6.18
CA TRP A 3 3.64 -2.59 -5.36
C TRP A 3 3.16 -4.02 -5.14
N ALA A 4 3.26 -4.89 -6.15
CA ALA A 4 2.90 -6.30 -6.03
C ALA A 4 3.87 -7.05 -5.10
N ILE A 5 5.17 -6.80 -5.24
CA ILE A 5 6.20 -7.37 -4.35
C ILE A 5 6.02 -6.85 -2.93
N GLY A 6 5.78 -5.54 -2.78
CA GLY A 6 5.49 -4.92 -1.48
C GLY A 6 4.26 -5.54 -0.82
N PHE A 7 3.18 -5.75 -1.58
CA PHE A 7 1.98 -6.46 -1.10
C PHE A 7 2.34 -7.86 -0.55
N ILE A 8 3.02 -8.68 -1.35
CA ILE A 8 3.37 -10.05 -0.94
C ILE A 8 4.20 -10.04 0.35
N PHE A 9 5.21 -9.17 0.42
CA PHE A 9 6.07 -9.06 1.59
C PHE A 9 5.29 -8.64 2.85
N LEU A 10 4.54 -7.54 2.76
CA LEU A 10 3.83 -6.97 3.91
C LEU A 10 2.67 -7.84 4.37
N PHE A 11 1.92 -8.42 3.43
CA PHE A 11 0.83 -9.34 3.75
C PHE A 11 1.35 -10.62 4.40
N THR A 12 2.49 -11.16 3.94
CA THR A 12 3.13 -12.33 4.54
C THR A 12 3.56 -12.02 5.98
N LEU A 13 4.21 -10.87 6.21
CA LEU A 13 4.62 -10.45 7.55
C LEU A 13 3.40 -10.32 8.48
N GLY A 14 2.34 -9.69 8.01
CA GLY A 14 1.08 -9.58 8.74
C GLY A 14 0.41 -10.94 8.99
N GLY A 15 0.48 -11.85 8.02
CA GLY A 15 -0.04 -13.22 8.18
C GLY A 15 0.68 -14.00 9.28
N VAL A 16 2.01 -13.88 9.34
CA VAL A 16 2.81 -14.52 10.41
C VAL A 16 2.41 -14.01 11.80
N THR A 17 2.19 -12.70 11.95
CA THR A 17 1.71 -12.15 13.24
C THR A 17 0.29 -12.62 13.58
N GLY A 18 -0.52 -12.93 12.57
CA GLY A 18 -1.84 -13.56 12.75
C GLY A 18 -1.75 -14.97 13.27
N VAL A 19 -0.75 -15.76 12.84
CA VAL A 19 -0.49 -17.11 13.41
C VAL A 19 -0.14 -17.02 14.89
N VAL A 20 0.63 -16.00 15.30
CA VAL A 20 0.91 -15.74 16.72
C VAL A 20 -0.38 -15.49 17.48
N LEU A 21 -1.27 -14.63 16.98
CA LEU A 21 -2.57 -14.34 17.60
C LEU A 21 -3.55 -15.51 17.57
N ALA A 22 -3.43 -16.42 16.59
CA ALA A 22 -4.25 -17.64 16.52
C ALA A 22 -3.98 -18.63 17.66
N ASN A 23 -2.86 -18.48 18.37
CA ASN A 23 -2.56 -19.23 19.57
C ASN A 23 -3.33 -18.64 20.75
N ALA A 24 -4.36 -19.35 21.23
CA ALA A 24 -5.26 -18.86 22.28
C ALA A 24 -4.54 -18.45 23.57
N GLY A 25 -3.50 -19.20 23.98
CA GLY A 25 -2.71 -18.89 25.18
C GLY A 25 -1.95 -17.57 25.06
N VAL A 26 -1.41 -17.28 23.87
CA VAL A 26 -0.72 -16.02 23.58
C VAL A 26 -1.72 -14.87 23.40
N ASP A 27 -2.84 -15.14 22.72
CA ASP A 27 -3.87 -14.12 22.47
C ASP A 27 -4.54 -13.62 23.75
N THR A 28 -4.61 -14.44 24.80
CA THR A 28 -5.09 -13.98 26.11
C THR A 28 -4.32 -12.75 26.62
N ALA A 29 -3.02 -12.66 26.33
CA ALA A 29 -2.19 -11.50 26.72
C ALA A 29 -2.16 -10.39 25.67
N LEU A 30 -2.32 -10.72 24.38
CA LEU A 30 -2.20 -9.77 23.27
C LEU A 30 -3.55 -9.24 22.77
N HIS A 31 -4.65 -9.90 23.13
CA HIS A 31 -6.00 -9.46 22.75
C HIS A 31 -6.26 -8.03 23.23
N ASP A 32 -6.87 -7.23 22.33
CA ASP A 32 -7.14 -5.80 22.56
C ASP A 32 -5.91 -4.93 22.89
N THR A 33 -4.70 -5.37 22.52
CA THR A 33 -3.48 -4.55 22.54
C THR A 33 -3.16 -4.00 21.14
N TYR A 34 -2.14 -3.11 21.06
CA TYR A 34 -1.59 -2.60 19.79
C TYR A 34 -0.92 -3.68 18.93
N TYR A 35 -0.63 -4.87 19.46
CA TYR A 35 -0.18 -6.00 18.65
C TYR A 35 -1.23 -6.43 17.62
N VAL A 36 -2.50 -6.49 18.04
CA VAL A 36 -3.63 -6.78 17.13
C VAL A 36 -3.79 -5.67 16.10
N VAL A 37 -3.61 -4.40 16.52
CA VAL A 37 -3.68 -3.24 15.61
C VAL A 37 -2.58 -3.32 14.54
N ALA A 38 -1.35 -3.64 14.93
CA ALA A 38 -0.24 -3.86 14.01
C ALA A 38 -0.56 -4.98 13.01
N HIS A 39 -1.04 -6.13 13.51
CA HIS A 39 -1.39 -7.28 12.68
C HIS A 39 -2.41 -6.92 11.60
N PHE A 40 -3.58 -6.43 11.96
CA PHE A 40 -4.63 -6.22 10.96
C PHE A 40 -4.31 -5.04 10.02
N HIS A 41 -3.50 -4.07 10.42
CA HIS A 41 -3.05 -3.05 9.48
C HIS A 41 -2.06 -3.61 8.44
N TYR A 42 -1.19 -4.55 8.82
CA TYR A 42 -0.33 -5.23 7.85
C TYR A 42 -1.13 -6.03 6.81
N VAL A 43 -2.18 -6.73 7.21
CA VAL A 43 -2.98 -7.53 6.26
C VAL A 43 -4.02 -6.71 5.50
N LEU A 44 -4.63 -5.70 6.12
CA LEU A 44 -5.67 -4.88 5.50
C LEU A 44 -5.10 -3.61 4.88
N SER A 45 -4.53 -2.71 5.67
CA SER A 45 -4.04 -1.43 5.17
C SER A 45 -2.85 -1.62 4.21
N LEU A 46 -1.85 -2.41 4.59
CA LEU A 46 -0.69 -2.68 3.75
C LEU A 46 -0.97 -3.72 2.67
N GLY A 47 -1.83 -4.70 2.94
CA GLY A 47 -2.31 -5.64 1.94
C GLY A 47 -3.20 -4.94 0.90
N ALA A 48 -4.41 -4.53 1.27
CA ALA A 48 -5.38 -3.97 0.33
C ALA A 48 -4.88 -2.70 -0.37
N VAL A 49 -4.28 -1.74 0.35
CA VAL A 49 -3.82 -0.47 -0.24
C VAL A 49 -2.70 -0.71 -1.26
N PHE A 50 -1.73 -1.60 -0.95
CA PHE A 50 -0.67 -1.93 -1.90
C PHE A 50 -1.21 -2.64 -3.14
N ALA A 51 -2.21 -3.52 -2.98
CA ALA A 51 -2.88 -4.17 -4.12
C ALA A 51 -3.65 -3.15 -4.98
N ILE A 52 -4.33 -2.18 -4.35
CA ILE A 52 -5.03 -1.10 -5.07
C ILE A 52 -4.04 -0.26 -5.87
N PHE A 53 -2.92 0.17 -5.29
CA PHE A 53 -1.91 0.92 -6.03
C PHE A 53 -1.23 0.07 -7.10
N ALA A 54 -1.01 -1.24 -6.87
CA ALA A 54 -0.52 -2.14 -7.91
C ALA A 54 -1.44 -2.13 -9.13
N GLY A 55 -2.75 -2.32 -8.92
CA GLY A 55 -3.76 -2.27 -9.98
C GLY A 55 -3.86 -0.89 -10.62
N PHE A 56 -3.84 0.17 -9.81
CA PHE A 56 -3.89 1.55 -10.32
C PHE A 56 -2.75 1.84 -11.30
N TYR A 57 -1.50 1.61 -10.91
CA TYR A 57 -0.35 1.85 -11.79
C TYR A 57 -0.32 0.90 -12.99
N TYR A 58 -0.79 -0.35 -12.80
CA TYR A 58 -0.85 -1.33 -13.88
C TYR A 58 -1.80 -0.92 -15.00
N TRP A 59 -2.98 -0.41 -14.66
CA TRP A 59 -3.99 -0.02 -15.63
C TRP A 59 -4.11 1.48 -15.89
N PHE A 60 -3.33 2.34 -15.22
CA PHE A 60 -3.44 3.79 -15.34
C PHE A 60 -3.38 4.26 -16.81
N GLY A 61 -2.39 3.80 -17.58
CA GLY A 61 -2.26 4.15 -18.99
C GLY A 61 -3.45 3.68 -19.83
N LYS A 62 -3.98 2.49 -19.51
CA LYS A 62 -5.17 1.93 -20.18
C LYS A 62 -6.42 2.75 -19.90
N MET A 63 -6.61 3.19 -18.66
CA MET A 63 -7.79 3.95 -18.24
C MET A 63 -7.73 5.42 -18.68
N SER A 64 -6.59 6.07 -18.54
CA SER A 64 -6.42 7.50 -18.75
C SER A 64 -5.98 7.88 -20.17
N GLY A 65 -5.34 6.96 -20.89
CA GLY A 65 -4.67 7.23 -22.16
C GLY A 65 -3.32 7.94 -22.03
N TYR A 66 -2.85 8.21 -20.82
CA TYR A 66 -1.60 8.93 -20.57
C TYR A 66 -0.60 8.10 -19.76
N GLU A 67 0.69 8.36 -19.97
CA GLU A 67 1.75 7.79 -19.16
C GLU A 67 1.96 8.59 -17.88
N TYR A 68 2.24 7.92 -16.77
CA TYR A 68 2.72 8.53 -15.52
C TYR A 68 4.26 8.58 -15.52
N SER A 69 4.83 9.39 -14.62
CA SER A 69 6.28 9.40 -14.39
C SER A 69 6.69 8.17 -13.55
N GLU A 70 7.46 7.27 -14.15
CA GLU A 70 7.96 6.05 -13.47
C GLU A 70 8.78 6.41 -12.22
N TRP A 71 9.63 7.45 -12.30
CA TRP A 71 10.42 7.91 -11.16
C TRP A 71 9.56 8.39 -9.98
N LEU A 72 8.51 9.18 -10.28
CA LEU A 72 7.57 9.62 -9.24
C LEU A 72 6.78 8.43 -8.68
N GLY A 73 6.44 7.45 -9.51
CA GLY A 73 5.80 6.22 -9.08
C GLY A 73 6.68 5.40 -8.12
N GLN A 74 7.97 5.27 -8.41
CA GLN A 74 8.94 4.62 -7.54
C GLN A 74 9.14 5.39 -6.23
N LEU A 75 9.25 6.71 -6.30
CA LEU A 75 9.37 7.56 -5.11
C LEU A 75 8.13 7.44 -4.20
N HIS A 76 6.93 7.45 -4.79
CA HIS A 76 5.68 7.18 -4.06
C HIS A 76 5.73 5.83 -3.35
N PHE A 77 6.14 4.78 -4.06
CA PHE A 77 6.26 3.45 -3.46
C PHE A 77 7.19 3.45 -2.25
N TRP A 78 8.42 3.96 -2.38
CA TRP A 78 9.41 3.89 -1.32
C TRP A 78 9.04 4.73 -0.10
N LEU A 79 8.51 5.94 -0.30
CA LEU A 79 8.03 6.76 0.81
C LEU A 79 6.86 6.08 1.55
N THR A 80 5.91 5.53 0.80
CA THR A 80 4.78 4.80 1.39
C THR A 80 5.28 3.55 2.11
N PHE A 81 6.12 2.73 1.48
CA PHE A 81 6.63 1.49 2.06
C PHE A 81 7.40 1.73 3.36
N ILE A 82 8.31 2.70 3.37
CA ILE A 82 9.07 3.08 4.58
C ILE A 82 8.13 3.65 5.63
N GLY A 83 7.28 4.60 5.24
CA GLY A 83 6.36 5.27 6.15
C GLY A 83 5.43 4.31 6.88
N VAL A 84 4.76 3.40 6.16
CA VAL A 84 3.83 2.44 6.76
C VAL A 84 4.52 1.42 7.68
N ASN A 85 5.75 1.01 7.35
CA ASN A 85 6.52 0.16 8.26
C ASN A 85 6.92 0.90 9.54
N LEU A 86 7.30 2.18 9.45
CA LEU A 86 7.55 3.00 10.64
C LEU A 86 6.28 3.26 11.47
N ILE A 87 5.10 3.27 10.85
CA ILE A 87 3.83 3.38 11.58
C ILE A 87 3.53 2.08 12.32
N PHE A 88 3.44 0.96 11.61
CA PHE A 88 2.80 -0.24 12.12
C PHE A 88 3.78 -1.26 12.74
N PHE A 89 5.03 -1.31 12.30
CA PHE A 89 5.99 -2.24 12.88
C PHE A 89 6.25 -1.99 14.38
N PRO A 90 6.48 -0.72 14.83
CA PRO A 90 6.64 -0.41 16.25
C PRO A 90 5.43 -0.75 17.11
N GLN A 91 4.23 -0.77 16.54
CA GLN A 91 3.01 -1.10 17.26
C GLN A 91 2.99 -2.56 17.77
N HIS A 92 3.76 -3.47 17.17
CA HIS A 92 3.96 -4.81 17.74
C HIS A 92 4.66 -4.71 19.11
N PHE A 93 5.68 -3.86 19.23
CA PHE A 93 6.40 -3.66 20.50
C PHE A 93 5.52 -2.97 21.55
N LEU A 94 4.68 -2.01 21.15
CA LEU A 94 3.68 -1.40 22.03
C LEU A 94 2.71 -2.45 22.57
N GLY A 95 2.23 -3.36 21.71
CA GLY A 95 1.34 -4.44 22.12
C GLY A 95 2.02 -5.45 23.05
N LEU A 96 3.26 -5.85 22.76
CA LEU A 96 4.04 -6.73 23.63
C LEU A 96 4.33 -6.09 24.98
N ALA A 97 4.44 -4.76 25.06
CA ALA A 97 4.57 -4.01 26.30
C ALA A 97 3.22 -3.79 27.02
N GLY A 98 2.10 -4.28 26.46
CA GLY A 98 0.78 -4.23 27.08
C GLY A 98 -0.01 -2.95 26.80
N MET A 99 0.38 -2.13 25.83
CA MET A 99 -0.41 -0.94 25.45
C MET A 99 -1.77 -1.36 24.88
N PRO A 100 -2.89 -1.01 25.53
CA PRO A 100 -4.22 -1.36 25.05
C PRO A 100 -4.60 -0.49 23.84
N ARG A 101 -5.40 -1.04 22.93
CA ARG A 101 -6.00 -0.28 21.82
C ARG A 101 -7.24 0.50 22.26
N ARG A 102 -7.65 1.50 21.47
CA ARG A 102 -8.88 2.29 21.64
C ARG A 102 -8.87 3.23 22.85
N TYR A 103 -7.71 3.59 23.36
CA TYR A 103 -7.56 4.59 24.41
C TYR A 103 -7.11 5.91 23.82
N ALA A 104 -7.63 7.01 24.35
CA ALA A 104 -7.31 8.36 23.86
C ALA A 104 -5.95 8.84 24.33
N ASP A 105 -5.43 8.29 25.41
CA ASP A 105 -4.16 8.67 26.02
C ASP A 105 -3.41 7.44 26.52
N TYR A 106 -2.11 7.55 26.73
CA TYR A 106 -1.25 6.46 27.15
C TYR A 106 -0.14 6.96 28.10
N PRO A 107 0.37 6.10 29.01
CA PRO A 107 1.51 6.43 29.86
C PRO A 107 2.78 6.75 29.06
N ASP A 108 3.64 7.59 29.62
CA ASP A 108 4.91 8.04 29.02
C ASP A 108 5.83 6.87 28.58
N ALA A 109 5.71 5.72 29.23
CA ALA A 109 6.46 4.52 28.86
C ALA A 109 6.24 4.08 27.41
N PHE A 110 5.11 4.41 26.79
CA PHE A 110 4.79 4.11 25.40
C PHE A 110 5.13 5.24 24.41
N ALA A 111 5.59 6.40 24.89
CA ALA A 111 5.81 7.59 24.07
C ALA A 111 6.82 7.34 22.94
N GLY A 112 7.92 6.63 23.19
CA GLY A 112 8.99 6.42 22.22
C GLY A 112 8.53 5.78 20.92
N TRP A 113 7.85 4.65 20.98
CA TRP A 113 7.35 3.97 19.79
C TRP A 113 6.19 4.68 19.11
N ASN A 114 5.33 5.35 19.88
CA ASN A 114 4.30 6.24 19.32
C ASN A 114 4.91 7.41 18.56
N TYR A 115 6.01 7.97 19.03
CA TYR A 115 6.75 9.03 18.33
C TYR A 115 7.30 8.53 16.98
N VAL A 116 7.92 7.34 16.95
CA VAL A 116 8.38 6.71 15.69
C VAL A 116 7.22 6.49 14.72
N SER A 117 6.08 5.99 15.21
CA SER A 117 4.86 5.82 14.41
C SER A 117 4.37 7.15 13.83
N SER A 118 4.44 8.24 14.59
CA SER A 118 4.07 9.59 14.13
C SER A 118 5.00 10.08 13.01
N ILE A 119 6.31 9.87 13.12
CA ILE A 119 7.25 10.17 12.02
C ILE A 119 6.90 9.38 10.76
N GLY A 120 6.61 8.09 10.92
CA GLY A 120 6.17 7.23 9.81
C GLY A 120 4.94 7.78 9.10
N SER A 121 3.97 8.32 9.84
CA SER A 121 2.75 8.89 9.26
C SER A 121 3.04 10.11 8.38
N TYR A 122 3.93 10.99 8.78
CA TYR A 122 4.33 12.14 7.96
C TYR A 122 5.02 11.70 6.66
N ILE A 123 5.88 10.66 6.73
CA ILE A 123 6.54 10.11 5.54
C ILE A 123 5.51 9.49 4.60
N ALA A 124 4.55 8.73 5.12
CA ALA A 124 3.48 8.11 4.33
C ALA A 124 2.58 9.16 3.65
N VAL A 125 2.23 10.24 4.36
CA VAL A 125 1.51 11.40 3.78
C VAL A 125 2.34 12.05 2.68
N GLY A 126 3.66 12.20 2.87
CA GLY A 126 4.58 12.66 1.82
C GLY A 126 4.51 11.77 0.57
N GLY A 127 4.47 10.45 0.75
CA GLY A 127 4.26 9.49 -0.34
C GLY A 127 2.94 9.73 -1.09
N LEU A 128 1.85 9.92 -0.36
CA LEU A 128 0.54 10.22 -0.95
C LEU A 128 0.54 11.54 -1.74
N LEU A 129 1.22 12.57 -1.26
CA LEU A 129 1.37 13.83 -2.00
C LEU A 129 2.14 13.62 -3.31
N ILE A 130 3.20 12.81 -3.31
CA ILE A 130 3.94 12.44 -4.54
C ILE A 130 3.03 11.71 -5.54
N PHE A 131 2.12 10.85 -5.07
CA PHE A 131 1.12 10.22 -5.93
C PHE A 131 0.26 11.26 -6.66
N PHE A 132 -0.32 12.23 -5.94
CA PHE A 132 -1.12 13.29 -6.57
C PHE A 132 -0.30 14.16 -7.52
N ILE A 133 0.95 14.49 -7.16
CA ILE A 133 1.87 15.21 -8.06
C ILE A 133 2.09 14.42 -9.36
N ASN A 134 2.26 13.08 -9.25
CA ASN A 134 2.43 12.22 -10.42
C ASN A 134 1.20 12.23 -11.34
N LEU A 135 -0.01 12.23 -10.76
CA LEU A 135 -1.26 12.36 -11.53
C LEU A 135 -1.35 13.71 -12.26
N ILE A 136 -1.11 14.80 -11.53
CA ILE A 136 -1.11 16.15 -12.12
C ILE A 136 -0.08 16.24 -13.25
N TYR A 137 1.12 15.71 -13.02
CA TYR A 137 2.18 15.65 -14.04
C TYR A 137 1.72 14.90 -15.29
N SER A 138 1.14 13.70 -15.12
CA SER A 138 0.65 12.86 -16.22
C SER A 138 -0.38 13.61 -17.08
N PHE A 139 -1.41 14.19 -16.46
CA PHE A 139 -2.45 14.94 -17.16
C PHE A 139 -1.96 16.27 -17.76
N SER A 140 -0.92 16.87 -17.19
CA SER A 140 -0.32 18.11 -17.72
C SER A 140 0.58 17.84 -18.92
N LYS A 141 1.38 16.79 -18.87
CA LYS A 141 2.30 16.41 -19.96
C LYS A 141 1.59 15.75 -21.14
N LYS A 142 0.48 15.05 -20.89
CA LYS A 142 -0.35 14.36 -21.89
C LYS A 142 0.45 13.44 -22.82
N LYS A 143 1.51 12.80 -22.29
CA LYS A 143 2.25 11.80 -23.05
C LYS A 143 1.37 10.59 -23.24
N THR A 144 1.07 10.23 -24.48
CA THR A 144 0.16 9.14 -24.83
C THR A 144 0.70 7.81 -24.35
N ALA A 145 -0.14 7.03 -23.66
CA ALA A 145 0.20 5.67 -23.24
C ALA A 145 0.20 4.72 -24.43
N ALA A 146 1.16 3.79 -24.43
CA ALA A 146 1.19 2.71 -25.39
C ALA A 146 -0.02 1.76 -25.19
N MET A 147 -0.45 1.11 -26.27
CA MET A 147 -1.49 0.07 -26.22
C MET A 147 -1.10 -1.06 -25.27
N ASN A 148 0.14 -1.54 -25.36
CA ASN A 148 0.72 -2.54 -24.48
C ASN A 148 2.10 -2.04 -23.95
N PRO A 149 2.16 -1.43 -22.77
CA PRO A 149 3.42 -0.96 -22.18
C PRO A 149 4.23 -2.09 -21.53
N TRP A 150 3.65 -3.30 -21.39
CA TRP A 150 4.25 -4.40 -20.63
C TRP A 150 5.04 -5.39 -21.53
N GLY A 151 4.91 -5.24 -22.85
CA GLY A 151 5.60 -6.08 -23.83
C GLY A 151 4.85 -7.34 -24.24
N GLU A 152 5.52 -8.19 -25.00
CA GLU A 152 4.90 -9.37 -25.66
C GLU A 152 4.31 -10.42 -24.72
N GLY A 153 4.75 -10.44 -23.45
CA GLY A 153 4.20 -11.35 -22.43
C GLY A 153 2.81 -10.96 -21.89
N ALA A 154 2.35 -9.74 -22.14
CA ALA A 154 1.02 -9.28 -21.73
C ALA A 154 0.04 -9.51 -22.89
N THR A 155 -0.64 -10.66 -22.87
CA THR A 155 -1.48 -11.17 -23.98
C THR A 155 -2.98 -11.13 -23.66
N THR A 156 -3.39 -10.65 -22.50
CA THR A 156 -4.81 -10.52 -22.14
C THR A 156 -5.49 -9.42 -22.95
N LEU A 157 -6.82 -9.51 -23.07
CA LEU A 157 -7.63 -8.73 -24.01
C LEU A 157 -7.41 -7.21 -23.89
N GLU A 158 -7.27 -6.70 -22.68
CA GLU A 158 -7.04 -5.27 -22.42
C GLU A 158 -5.77 -4.73 -23.07
N TRP A 159 -4.76 -5.57 -23.32
CA TRP A 159 -3.49 -5.17 -23.94
C TRP A 159 -3.47 -5.31 -25.46
N THR A 160 -4.57 -5.80 -26.06
CA THR A 160 -4.76 -5.89 -27.51
C THR A 160 -5.57 -4.75 -28.10
N VAL A 161 -6.11 -3.86 -27.26
CA VAL A 161 -6.96 -2.73 -27.66
C VAL A 161 -6.29 -1.38 -27.34
N PRO A 162 -6.70 -0.27 -27.96
CA PRO A 162 -6.14 1.09 -27.71
C PRO A 162 -6.22 1.51 -26.24
N SER A 163 -5.44 2.51 -25.88
CA SER A 163 -5.44 3.14 -24.52
C SER A 163 -5.90 4.60 -24.60
N PRO A 164 -7.12 4.94 -24.11
CA PRO A 164 -8.17 4.04 -23.62
C PRO A 164 -8.83 3.23 -24.75
N PRO A 165 -9.58 2.15 -24.44
CA PRO A 165 -10.38 1.42 -25.43
C PRO A 165 -11.42 2.35 -26.08
N ASN A 166 -11.74 2.13 -27.35
CA ASN A 166 -12.82 2.83 -28.04
C ASN A 166 -14.17 2.48 -27.41
N PHE A 167 -15.15 3.38 -27.52
CA PHE A 167 -16.44 3.24 -26.81
C PHE A 167 -17.17 1.94 -27.12
N HIS A 168 -17.15 1.47 -28.36
CA HIS A 168 -17.82 0.22 -28.82
C HIS A 168 -16.86 -0.94 -29.12
N THR A 169 -15.73 -1.04 -28.40
CA THR A 169 -14.68 -2.04 -28.68
C THR A 169 -15.16 -3.50 -28.49
N PHE A 170 -16.16 -3.75 -27.63
CA PHE A 170 -16.57 -5.08 -27.18
C PHE A 170 -18.02 -5.44 -27.53
N GLU A 171 -18.65 -4.75 -28.47
CA GLU A 171 -20.01 -5.04 -28.92
C GLU A 171 -20.07 -6.27 -29.84
N GLU A 172 -18.97 -6.56 -30.54
CA GLU A 172 -18.80 -7.77 -31.34
C GLU A 172 -17.52 -8.49 -30.86
N LEU A 173 -17.67 -9.65 -30.21
CA LEU A 173 -16.59 -10.52 -29.75
C LEU A 173 -16.45 -11.71 -30.71
#